data_75358c32fd8654403ee73edd83f3717f
#
_entry.id   75358c32fd8654403ee73edd83f3717f
#
_cell.length_a   1.000
_cell.length_b   1.000
_cell.length_c   1.000
_cell.angle_alpha   90.00
_cell.angle_beta   90.00
_cell.angle_gamma   90.00
#
_symmetry.space_group_name_H-M   'P 1'
#
loop_
_entity.id
_entity.type
_entity.pdbx_description
1 polymer ?
#
loop_
_entity_poly.entity_id
_entity_poly.type
_entity_poly.pdbx_seq_one_letter_code
_entity_poly.pdbx_strand_id
1 'polypeptide(L)'
;LYNKQLNTFLDQQEYLLHDIALKIQQEGKQVSAKEISFRYKGKDKPNIFLLSLYAEHNEQLKELVGISVALNTYKRHETSLKLFKEFLMSTYQQSDVNMNEVDLVMMEKYKHYLMVVRHNNNNTTVKYIRNLGKVFNMAVERKIIVSSPIEQLHLKTMEVEKEFLTGGELELLSKKEFSIERLEQVRDIFLFCCYTGLAYVDVHSLTMKDIVKDGEKYWIKKARHKTNNMCHIPLITPALNIINKYSVHNQATGRLLPVLSNQ
;
A
#
# COMPACT_ATOMS: atom_id res chain seq x y z
N LEU A 1 -5.97 -20.29 -45.62
CA LEU A 1 -5.64 -19.71 -44.27
C LEU A 1 -6.91 -19.53 -43.42
N TYR A 2 -7.95 -18.87 -43.92
CA TYR A 2 -9.20 -18.58 -43.23
C TYR A 2 -9.91 -19.84 -42.72
N ASN A 3 -10.08 -20.86 -43.57
CA ASN A 3 -10.72 -22.12 -43.19
C ASN A 3 -9.93 -22.88 -42.10
N LYS A 4 -8.60 -22.80 -42.10
CA LYS A 4 -7.78 -23.42 -41.06
C LYS A 4 -7.96 -22.72 -39.67
N GLN A 5 -8.03 -21.40 -39.67
CA GLN A 5 -8.29 -20.63 -38.44
C GLN A 5 -9.70 -20.88 -37.91
N LEU A 6 -10.69 -20.95 -38.79
CA LEU A 6 -12.07 -21.26 -38.39
C LEU A 6 -12.18 -22.68 -37.83
N ASN A 7 -11.57 -23.67 -38.43
CA ASN A 7 -11.58 -25.04 -37.92
C ASN A 7 -10.88 -25.11 -36.53
N THR A 8 -9.72 -24.48 -36.37
CA THR A 8 -9.04 -24.43 -35.09
C THR A 8 -9.92 -23.77 -34.01
N PHE A 9 -10.65 -22.71 -34.36
CA PHE A 9 -11.59 -22.08 -33.43
C PHE A 9 -12.74 -23.03 -33.07
N LEU A 10 -13.33 -23.71 -34.04
CA LEU A 10 -14.41 -24.68 -33.79
C LEU A 10 -13.95 -25.85 -32.92
N ASP A 11 -12.76 -26.39 -33.19
CA ASP A 11 -12.16 -27.45 -32.38
C ASP A 11 -11.96 -27.00 -30.89
N GLN A 12 -11.52 -25.76 -30.71
CA GLN A 12 -11.39 -25.18 -29.37
C GLN A 12 -12.74 -25.03 -28.66
N GLN A 13 -13.80 -24.61 -29.37
CA GLN A 13 -15.13 -24.50 -28.79
C GLN A 13 -15.70 -25.88 -28.45
N GLU A 14 -15.53 -26.87 -29.31
CA GLU A 14 -15.94 -28.24 -29.05
C GLU A 14 -15.26 -28.83 -27.81
N TYR A 15 -13.95 -28.65 -27.70
CA TYR A 15 -13.20 -29.07 -26.51
C TYR A 15 -13.74 -28.41 -25.22
N LEU A 16 -14.02 -27.09 -25.25
CA LEU A 16 -14.55 -26.35 -24.11
C LEU A 16 -15.93 -26.87 -23.69
N LEU A 17 -16.81 -27.15 -24.64
CA LEU A 17 -18.15 -27.70 -24.37
C LEU A 17 -18.06 -29.13 -23.77
N HIS A 18 -17.14 -29.95 -24.27
CA HIS A 18 -16.86 -31.29 -23.72
C HIS A 18 -16.32 -31.19 -22.28
N ASP A 19 -15.38 -30.30 -22.00
CA ASP A 19 -14.84 -30.10 -20.64
C ASP A 19 -15.94 -29.67 -19.65
N ILE A 20 -16.85 -28.80 -20.09
CA ILE A 20 -18.02 -28.38 -19.30
C ILE A 20 -18.94 -29.58 -19.03
N ALA A 21 -19.21 -30.39 -20.03
CA ALA A 21 -20.07 -31.61 -19.87
C ALA A 21 -19.46 -32.60 -18.89
N LEU A 22 -18.14 -32.85 -18.97
CA LEU A 22 -17.43 -33.73 -18.03
C LEU A 22 -17.50 -33.21 -16.60
N LYS A 23 -17.30 -31.88 -16.38
CA LYS A 23 -17.42 -31.27 -15.06
C LYS A 23 -18.81 -31.41 -14.45
N ILE A 24 -19.88 -31.24 -15.28
CA ILE A 24 -21.27 -31.44 -14.82
C ILE A 24 -21.46 -32.90 -14.38
N GLN A 25 -20.93 -33.86 -15.15
CA GLN A 25 -21.03 -35.27 -14.83
C GLN A 25 -20.26 -35.64 -13.54
N GLN A 26 -19.05 -35.09 -13.35
CA GLN A 26 -18.25 -35.30 -12.15
C GLN A 26 -18.92 -34.73 -10.88
N GLU A 27 -19.74 -33.70 -11.01
CA GLU A 27 -20.54 -33.13 -9.93
C GLU A 27 -21.80 -33.96 -9.63
N GLY A 28 -22.04 -35.08 -10.35
CA GLY A 28 -23.23 -35.92 -10.18
C GLY A 28 -24.52 -35.32 -10.73
N LYS A 29 -24.41 -34.23 -11.54
CA LYS A 29 -25.58 -33.57 -12.15
C LYS A 29 -25.88 -34.15 -13.54
N GLN A 30 -27.13 -34.03 -13.96
CA GLN A 30 -27.56 -34.47 -15.28
C GLN A 30 -27.00 -33.52 -16.35
N VAL A 31 -26.26 -34.05 -17.33
CA VAL A 31 -25.76 -33.29 -18.47
C VAL A 31 -26.90 -32.96 -19.42
N SER A 32 -27.17 -31.68 -19.62
CA SER A 32 -28.19 -31.21 -20.57
C SER A 32 -27.64 -30.00 -21.37
N ALA A 33 -28.18 -29.81 -22.57
CA ALA A 33 -27.82 -28.67 -23.40
C ALA A 33 -28.06 -27.31 -22.71
N LYS A 34 -29.12 -27.26 -21.88
CA LYS A 34 -29.45 -26.06 -21.08
C LYS A 34 -28.39 -25.80 -20.02
N GLU A 35 -27.94 -26.82 -19.30
CA GLU A 35 -26.91 -26.70 -18.27
C GLU A 35 -25.55 -26.39 -18.89
N ILE A 36 -25.18 -27.04 -20.01
CA ILE A 36 -23.96 -26.71 -20.75
C ILE A 36 -23.99 -25.25 -21.21
N SER A 37 -25.08 -24.79 -21.85
CA SER A 37 -25.23 -23.40 -22.29
C SER A 37 -25.22 -22.43 -21.13
N PHE A 38 -25.76 -22.75 -19.97
CA PHE A 38 -25.74 -21.94 -18.76
C PHE A 38 -24.31 -21.75 -18.28
N ARG A 39 -23.51 -22.82 -18.19
CA ARG A 39 -22.08 -22.76 -17.81
C ARG A 39 -21.19 -22.15 -18.86
N TYR A 40 -21.42 -22.48 -20.13
CA TYR A 40 -20.69 -21.89 -21.25
C TYR A 40 -20.80 -20.35 -21.26
N LYS A 41 -21.99 -19.83 -20.90
CA LYS A 41 -22.24 -18.39 -20.74
C LYS A 41 -21.75 -17.82 -19.40
N GLY A 42 -21.08 -18.62 -18.56
CA GLY A 42 -20.58 -18.21 -17.25
C GLY A 42 -21.66 -17.87 -16.22
N LYS A 43 -22.91 -18.30 -16.46
CA LYS A 43 -24.05 -18.01 -15.56
C LYS A 43 -24.10 -18.87 -14.30
N ASP A 44 -23.29 -19.91 -14.25
CA ASP A 44 -23.05 -20.76 -13.08
C ASP A 44 -22.08 -20.13 -12.07
N LYS A 45 -21.34 -19.11 -12.50
CA LYS A 45 -20.41 -18.43 -11.63
C LYS A 45 -21.17 -17.50 -10.70
N PRO A 46 -20.80 -17.42 -9.42
CA PRO A 46 -21.42 -16.49 -8.49
C PRO A 46 -21.28 -15.05 -9.04
N ASN A 47 -22.39 -14.32 -8.99
CA ASN A 47 -22.43 -12.93 -9.42
C ASN A 47 -21.83 -12.05 -8.31
N ILE A 48 -20.51 -12.08 -8.18
CA ILE A 48 -19.76 -11.33 -7.17
C ILE A 48 -19.20 -10.07 -7.79
N PHE A 49 -19.48 -8.95 -7.17
CA PHE A 49 -19.07 -7.64 -7.62
C PHE A 49 -17.77 -7.19 -6.94
N LEU A 50 -16.90 -6.56 -7.71
CA LEU A 50 -15.54 -6.21 -7.27
C LEU A 50 -15.54 -5.18 -6.13
N LEU A 51 -16.32 -4.09 -6.24
CA LEU A 51 -16.33 -3.07 -5.19
C LEU A 51 -16.93 -3.60 -3.89
N SER A 52 -17.94 -4.47 -4.00
CA SER A 52 -18.55 -5.14 -2.84
C SER A 52 -17.54 -6.03 -2.14
N LEU A 53 -16.77 -6.83 -2.89
CA LEU A 53 -15.70 -7.68 -2.34
C LEU A 53 -14.55 -6.84 -1.76
N TYR A 54 -14.22 -5.72 -2.40
CA TYR A 54 -13.19 -4.81 -1.90
C TYR A 54 -13.64 -4.11 -0.60
N ALA A 55 -14.90 -3.73 -0.50
CA ALA A 55 -15.46 -3.16 0.73
C ALA A 55 -15.39 -4.18 1.89
N GLU A 56 -15.77 -5.44 1.65
CA GLU A 56 -15.62 -6.53 2.63
C GLU A 56 -14.16 -6.67 3.11
N HIS A 57 -13.21 -6.71 2.18
CA HIS A 57 -11.78 -6.75 2.51
C HIS A 57 -11.37 -5.54 3.38
N ASN A 58 -11.85 -4.34 3.07
CA ASN A 58 -11.51 -3.14 3.83
C ASN A 58 -12.13 -3.14 5.24
N GLU A 59 -13.34 -3.65 5.42
CA GLU A 59 -13.92 -3.81 6.77
C GLU A 59 -13.10 -4.80 7.62
N GLN A 60 -12.65 -5.92 7.04
CA GLN A 60 -11.75 -6.85 7.73
C GLN A 60 -10.42 -6.18 8.11
N LEU A 61 -9.84 -5.35 7.21
CA LEU A 61 -8.64 -4.58 7.55
C LEU A 61 -8.88 -3.56 8.66
N LYS A 62 -10.05 -2.95 8.69
CA LYS A 62 -10.43 -1.96 9.71
C LYS A 62 -10.50 -2.58 11.10
N GLU A 63 -11.07 -3.77 11.23
CA GLU A 63 -11.11 -4.52 12.49
C GLU A 63 -9.72 -4.84 13.03
N LEU A 64 -8.73 -4.99 12.15
CA LEU A 64 -7.34 -5.26 12.50
C LEU A 64 -6.51 -4.01 12.80
N VAL A 65 -7.09 -2.81 12.66
CA VAL A 65 -6.37 -1.55 12.94
C VAL A 65 -6.03 -1.45 14.43
N GLY A 66 -4.74 -1.22 14.72
CA GLY A 66 -4.21 -1.19 16.08
C GLY A 66 -3.83 -2.56 16.65
N ILE A 67 -4.19 -3.65 15.99
CA ILE A 67 -3.79 -5.02 16.33
C ILE A 67 -2.60 -5.45 15.46
N SER A 68 -2.82 -5.57 14.16
CA SER A 68 -1.80 -6.02 13.19
C SER A 68 -1.68 -5.09 11.96
N VAL A 69 -2.62 -4.16 11.79
CA VAL A 69 -2.69 -3.23 10.66
C VAL A 69 -2.56 -1.79 11.16
N ALA A 70 -1.68 -1.02 10.55
CA ALA A 70 -1.59 0.42 10.82
C ALA A 70 -2.77 1.17 10.18
N LEU A 71 -3.32 2.18 10.89
CA LEU A 71 -4.42 3.02 10.40
C LEU A 71 -4.16 3.59 8.99
N ASN A 72 -2.92 4.01 8.71
CA ASN A 72 -2.53 4.53 7.39
C ASN A 72 -2.57 3.46 6.29
N THR A 73 -2.40 2.19 6.63
CA THR A 73 -2.56 1.09 5.67
C THR A 73 -4.02 0.93 5.29
N TYR A 74 -4.92 0.90 6.28
CA TYR A 74 -6.37 0.90 6.04
C TYR A 74 -6.82 2.10 5.18
N LYS A 75 -6.45 3.33 5.56
CA LYS A 75 -6.79 4.54 4.79
C LYS A 75 -6.33 4.50 3.33
N ARG A 76 -5.19 3.85 3.03
CA ARG A 76 -4.71 3.67 1.65
C ARG A 76 -5.57 2.70 0.86
N HIS A 77 -6.10 1.64 1.48
CA HIS A 77 -7.03 0.73 0.85
C HIS A 77 -8.38 1.41 0.57
N GLU A 78 -8.89 2.21 1.51
CA GLU A 78 -10.08 3.04 1.30
C GLU A 78 -9.91 4.01 0.12
N THR A 79 -8.76 4.70 0.06
CA THR A 79 -8.46 5.58 -1.07
C THR A 79 -8.40 4.81 -2.39
N SER A 80 -7.81 3.60 -2.38
CA SER A 80 -7.71 2.76 -3.58
C SER A 80 -9.09 2.28 -4.06
N LEU A 81 -9.98 1.88 -3.14
CA LEU A 81 -11.38 1.54 -3.44
C LEU A 81 -12.12 2.74 -4.05
N LYS A 82 -12.01 3.91 -3.43
CA LYS A 82 -12.63 5.14 -3.92
C LYS A 82 -12.18 5.48 -5.35
N LEU A 83 -10.89 5.41 -5.63
CA LEU A 83 -10.33 5.70 -6.96
C LEU A 83 -10.82 4.71 -8.02
N PHE A 84 -10.96 3.44 -7.68
CA PHE A 84 -11.49 2.45 -8.62
C PHE A 84 -12.98 2.66 -8.89
N LYS A 85 -13.77 3.01 -7.86
CA LYS A 85 -15.18 3.40 -8.01
C LYS A 85 -15.35 4.61 -8.91
N GLU A 86 -14.53 5.66 -8.73
CA GLU A 86 -14.53 6.85 -9.57
C GLU A 86 -14.17 6.52 -11.04
N PHE A 87 -13.21 5.62 -11.25
CA PHE A 87 -12.85 5.13 -12.59
C PHE A 87 -14.01 4.41 -13.26
N LEU A 88 -14.68 3.48 -12.58
CA LEU A 88 -15.84 2.76 -13.14
C LEU A 88 -16.95 3.73 -13.53
N MET A 89 -17.26 4.69 -12.67
CA MET A 89 -18.29 5.67 -12.93
C MET A 89 -17.94 6.60 -14.10
N SER A 90 -16.70 7.08 -14.17
CA SER A 90 -16.25 8.00 -15.21
C SER A 90 -16.05 7.35 -16.58
N THR A 91 -15.61 6.09 -16.62
CA THR A 91 -15.22 5.41 -17.87
C THR A 91 -16.31 4.50 -18.41
N TYR A 92 -17.06 3.85 -17.53
CA TYR A 92 -18.06 2.86 -17.91
C TYR A 92 -19.49 3.22 -17.48
N GLN A 93 -19.68 4.30 -16.70
CA GLN A 93 -20.97 4.71 -16.11
C GLN A 93 -21.62 3.60 -15.27
N GLN A 94 -20.77 2.78 -14.62
CA GLN A 94 -21.18 1.67 -13.79
C GLN A 94 -20.86 1.95 -12.32
N SER A 95 -21.78 1.54 -11.43
CA SER A 95 -21.60 1.65 -9.99
C SER A 95 -20.72 0.56 -9.40
N ASP A 96 -20.64 -0.60 -10.05
CA ASP A 96 -19.80 -1.75 -9.70
C ASP A 96 -19.59 -2.63 -10.94
N VAL A 97 -18.70 -3.61 -10.91
CA VAL A 97 -18.38 -4.52 -12.00
C VAL A 97 -18.29 -5.96 -11.51
N ASN A 98 -18.81 -6.92 -12.29
CA ASN A 98 -18.66 -8.33 -11.96
C ASN A 98 -17.19 -8.74 -12.04
N MET A 99 -16.73 -9.52 -11.03
CA MET A 99 -15.33 -10.00 -10.96
C MET A 99 -14.88 -10.75 -12.22
N ASN A 100 -15.79 -11.46 -12.88
CA ASN A 100 -15.49 -12.21 -14.11
C ASN A 100 -15.40 -11.34 -15.37
N GLU A 101 -15.83 -10.07 -15.30
CA GLU A 101 -15.79 -9.12 -16.40
C GLU A 101 -14.53 -8.23 -16.35
N VAL A 102 -13.79 -8.28 -15.25
CA VAL A 102 -12.55 -7.51 -15.09
C VAL A 102 -11.42 -8.23 -15.84
N ASP A 103 -10.97 -7.62 -16.90
CA ASP A 103 -9.89 -8.14 -17.77
C ASP A 103 -8.64 -7.25 -17.73
N LEU A 104 -7.60 -7.68 -18.43
CA LEU A 104 -6.35 -6.92 -18.59
C LEU A 104 -6.60 -5.53 -19.19
N VAL A 105 -7.50 -5.44 -20.18
CA VAL A 105 -7.79 -4.17 -20.89
C VAL A 105 -8.40 -3.15 -19.92
N MET A 106 -9.33 -3.59 -19.05
CA MET A 106 -9.88 -2.72 -18.02
C MET A 106 -8.79 -2.25 -17.05
N MET A 107 -7.86 -3.12 -16.67
CA MET A 107 -6.76 -2.76 -15.77
C MET A 107 -5.75 -1.81 -16.41
N GLU A 108 -5.48 -1.93 -17.71
CA GLU A 108 -4.68 -0.98 -18.47
C GLU A 108 -5.35 0.40 -18.54
N LYS A 109 -6.65 0.45 -18.79
CA LYS A 109 -7.44 1.70 -18.76
C LYS A 109 -7.45 2.31 -17.36
N TYR A 110 -7.56 1.51 -16.30
CA TYR A 110 -7.46 2.01 -14.93
C TYR A 110 -6.08 2.60 -14.62
N LYS A 111 -5.00 1.93 -15.05
CA LYS A 111 -3.64 2.47 -14.94
C LYS A 111 -3.52 3.82 -15.66
N HIS A 112 -4.03 3.91 -16.90
CA HIS A 112 -4.04 5.16 -17.66
C HIS A 112 -4.85 6.25 -16.96
N TYR A 113 -6.04 5.93 -16.45
CA TYR A 113 -6.89 6.85 -15.67
C TYR A 113 -6.14 7.42 -14.46
N LEU A 114 -5.49 6.58 -13.69
CA LEU A 114 -4.72 7.03 -12.51
C LEU A 114 -3.59 7.98 -12.89
N MET A 115 -2.91 7.75 -14.00
CA MET A 115 -1.77 8.59 -14.43
C MET A 115 -2.22 9.88 -15.11
N VAL A 116 -3.19 9.81 -16.00
CA VAL A 116 -3.57 10.93 -16.87
C VAL A 116 -4.69 11.77 -16.25
N VAL A 117 -5.74 11.14 -15.72
CA VAL A 117 -6.89 11.87 -15.18
C VAL A 117 -6.65 12.28 -13.71
N ARG A 118 -6.04 11.40 -12.91
CA ARG A 118 -5.76 11.66 -11.50
C ARG A 118 -4.38 12.26 -11.25
N HIS A 119 -3.56 12.43 -12.30
CA HIS A 119 -2.21 13.00 -12.25
C HIS A 119 -1.29 12.32 -11.23
N ASN A 120 -1.49 11.02 -10.97
CA ASN A 120 -0.63 10.26 -10.09
C ASN A 120 0.69 9.94 -10.78
N ASN A 121 1.81 10.04 -10.05
CA ASN A 121 3.07 9.50 -10.55
C ASN A 121 3.03 7.97 -10.66
N ASN A 122 3.99 7.41 -11.43
CA ASN A 122 4.07 5.96 -11.68
C ASN A 122 4.06 5.13 -10.38
N ASN A 123 4.86 5.50 -9.38
CA ASN A 123 4.99 4.71 -8.16
C ASN A 123 3.71 4.71 -7.31
N THR A 124 2.98 5.82 -7.31
CA THR A 124 1.68 5.94 -6.64
C THR A 124 0.63 5.09 -7.37
N THR A 125 0.59 5.16 -8.70
CA THR A 125 -0.27 4.33 -9.55
C THR A 125 -0.05 2.84 -9.30
N VAL A 126 1.22 2.40 -9.31
CA VAL A 126 1.57 1.01 -9.01
C VAL A 126 1.09 0.57 -7.63
N LYS A 127 1.20 1.45 -6.62
CA LYS A 127 0.73 1.14 -5.26
C LYS A 127 -0.80 0.94 -5.21
N TYR A 128 -1.59 1.78 -5.88
CA TYR A 128 -3.05 1.62 -5.92
C TYR A 128 -3.46 0.34 -6.64
N ILE A 129 -2.81 0.02 -7.77
CA ILE A 129 -3.10 -1.22 -8.50
C ILE A 129 -2.71 -2.45 -7.67
N ARG A 130 -1.57 -2.43 -6.96
CA ARG A 130 -1.16 -3.51 -6.05
C ARG A 130 -2.12 -3.70 -4.87
N ASN A 131 -2.74 -2.63 -4.36
CA ASN A 131 -3.77 -2.75 -3.33
C ASN A 131 -5.01 -3.47 -3.86
N LEU A 132 -5.45 -3.11 -5.07
CA LEU A 132 -6.53 -3.81 -5.76
C LEU A 132 -6.14 -5.28 -6.04
N GLY A 133 -4.88 -5.55 -6.36
CA GLY A 133 -4.35 -6.91 -6.55
C GLY A 133 -4.53 -7.84 -5.36
N LYS A 134 -4.54 -7.32 -4.14
CA LYS A 134 -4.82 -8.14 -2.95
C LYS A 134 -6.26 -8.66 -2.96
N VAL A 135 -7.20 -7.86 -3.44
CA VAL A 135 -8.61 -8.29 -3.58
C VAL A 135 -8.76 -9.34 -4.67
N PHE A 136 -8.05 -9.20 -5.80
CA PHE A 136 -8.03 -10.24 -6.82
C PHE A 136 -7.41 -11.54 -6.31
N ASN A 137 -6.31 -11.47 -5.56
CA ASN A 137 -5.69 -12.66 -4.97
C ASN A 137 -6.65 -13.36 -4.01
N MET A 138 -7.34 -12.61 -3.15
CA MET A 138 -8.40 -13.15 -2.28
C MET A 138 -9.53 -13.79 -3.10
N ALA A 139 -9.90 -13.21 -4.24
CA ALA A 139 -10.91 -13.79 -5.11
C ALA A 139 -10.44 -15.09 -5.78
N VAL A 140 -9.15 -15.22 -6.13
CA VAL A 140 -8.53 -16.45 -6.63
C VAL A 140 -8.51 -17.52 -5.53
N GLU A 141 -8.07 -17.18 -4.31
CA GLU A 141 -8.05 -18.09 -3.16
C GLU A 141 -9.45 -18.62 -2.81
N ARG A 142 -10.47 -17.76 -2.92
CA ARG A 142 -11.88 -18.12 -2.72
C ARG A 142 -12.51 -18.82 -3.94
N LYS A 143 -11.74 -19.08 -5.01
CA LYS A 143 -12.20 -19.70 -6.27
C LYS A 143 -13.33 -18.94 -6.97
N ILE A 144 -13.40 -17.63 -6.77
CA ILE A 144 -14.36 -16.74 -7.44
C ILE A 144 -13.92 -16.50 -8.89
N ILE A 145 -12.62 -16.30 -9.09
CA ILE A 145 -11.96 -16.16 -10.41
C ILE A 145 -10.82 -17.16 -10.51
N VAL A 146 -10.41 -17.49 -11.73
CA VAL A 146 -9.34 -18.48 -12.00
C VAL A 146 -7.97 -17.88 -11.82
N SER A 147 -7.77 -16.64 -12.29
CA SER A 147 -6.48 -15.91 -12.21
C SER A 147 -6.72 -14.42 -12.03
N SER A 148 -5.71 -13.73 -11.50
CA SER A 148 -5.77 -12.30 -11.29
C SER A 148 -5.55 -11.54 -12.62
N PRO A 149 -6.42 -10.59 -13.01
CA PRO A 149 -6.24 -9.80 -14.24
C PRO A 149 -5.01 -8.88 -14.18
N ILE A 150 -4.40 -8.71 -13.00
CA ILE A 150 -3.21 -7.88 -12.81
C ILE A 150 -1.91 -8.65 -13.09
N GLU A 151 -1.91 -9.98 -13.10
CA GLU A 151 -0.69 -10.79 -13.31
C GLU A 151 0.04 -10.46 -14.59
N GLN A 152 -0.70 -10.16 -15.67
CA GLN A 152 -0.14 -9.79 -16.96
C GLN A 152 0.19 -8.30 -17.06
N LEU A 153 -0.22 -7.48 -16.08
CA LEU A 153 0.02 -6.06 -16.09
C LEU A 153 1.45 -5.74 -15.62
N HIS A 154 2.28 -5.24 -16.51
CA HIS A 154 3.65 -4.87 -16.19
C HIS A 154 3.69 -3.66 -15.23
N LEU A 155 3.86 -3.94 -13.93
CA LEU A 155 3.93 -2.96 -12.85
C LEU A 155 5.38 -2.79 -12.37
N LYS A 156 6.11 -1.88 -13.00
CA LYS A 156 7.47 -1.52 -12.59
C LYS A 156 7.47 -0.22 -11.78
N THR A 157 8.06 -0.25 -10.59
CA THR A 157 8.36 0.97 -9.82
C THR A 157 9.61 1.62 -10.37
N MET A 158 9.59 2.95 -10.45
CA MET A 158 10.76 3.74 -10.80
C MET A 158 11.56 4.04 -9.55
N GLU A 159 12.86 3.97 -9.64
CA GLU A 159 13.76 4.46 -8.61
C GLU A 159 13.64 5.97 -8.52
N VAL A 160 13.62 6.49 -7.31
CA VAL A 160 13.54 7.93 -7.05
C VAL A 160 14.81 8.31 -6.33
N GLU A 161 15.63 9.12 -6.97
CA GLU A 161 16.76 9.76 -6.29
C GLU A 161 16.23 10.65 -5.17
N LYS A 162 16.82 10.51 -4.01
CA LYS A 162 16.49 11.33 -2.85
C LYS A 162 17.64 12.28 -2.60
N GLU A 163 17.33 13.55 -2.61
CA GLU A 163 18.27 14.56 -2.16
C GLU A 163 18.54 14.41 -0.67
N PHE A 164 19.76 14.71 -0.26
CA PHE A 164 20.21 14.69 1.12
C PHE A 164 21.10 15.91 1.37
N LEU A 165 21.14 16.37 2.61
CA LEU A 165 22.02 17.47 2.99
C LEU A 165 23.46 16.98 3.14
N THR A 166 24.37 17.73 2.56
CA THR A 166 25.81 17.55 2.76
C THR A 166 26.22 17.94 4.18
N GLY A 167 27.41 17.53 4.62
CA GLY A 167 27.95 17.93 5.93
C GLY A 167 28.04 19.45 6.10
N GLY A 168 28.43 20.17 5.05
CA GLY A 168 28.49 21.63 5.05
C GLY A 168 27.13 22.29 5.21
N GLU A 169 26.10 21.79 4.52
CA GLU A 169 24.73 22.29 4.65
C GLU A 169 24.14 22.01 6.05
N LEU A 170 24.44 20.84 6.63
CA LEU A 170 24.07 20.55 8.02
C LEU A 170 24.74 21.49 9.00
N GLU A 171 26.02 21.82 8.78
CA GLU A 171 26.75 22.77 9.61
C GLU A 171 26.17 24.19 9.48
N LEU A 172 25.90 24.67 8.27
CA LEU A 172 25.25 25.96 8.03
C LEU A 172 23.87 26.01 8.71
N LEU A 173 23.07 24.96 8.60
CA LEU A 173 21.75 24.88 9.23
C LEU A 173 21.88 24.90 10.76
N SER A 174 22.86 24.21 11.33
CA SER A 174 23.11 24.18 12.78
C SER A 174 23.45 25.53 13.38
N LYS A 175 24.14 26.36 12.62
CA LYS A 175 24.57 27.73 13.00
C LYS A 175 23.52 28.81 12.70
N LYS A 176 22.44 28.44 11.95
CA LYS A 176 21.40 29.39 11.56
C LYS A 176 20.59 29.81 12.79
N GLU A 177 20.62 31.12 13.08
CA GLU A 177 19.75 31.71 14.10
C GLU A 177 18.39 32.06 13.52
N PHE A 178 17.34 31.83 14.33
CA PHE A 178 15.98 32.17 14.00
C PHE A 178 15.40 33.10 15.06
N SER A 179 14.72 34.16 14.61
CA SER A 179 14.02 35.10 15.51
C SER A 179 12.77 34.50 16.14
N ILE A 180 12.28 33.35 15.60
CA ILE A 180 11.08 32.63 16.07
C ILE A 180 11.54 31.34 16.70
N GLU A 181 11.31 31.19 18.01
CA GLU A 181 11.69 30.00 18.80
C GLU A 181 11.16 28.70 18.19
N ARG A 182 9.93 28.70 17.68
CA ARG A 182 9.33 27.53 17.01
C ARG A 182 10.19 27.02 15.82
N LEU A 183 10.76 27.92 15.02
CA LEU A 183 11.62 27.54 13.90
C LEU A 183 12.94 26.97 14.38
N GLU A 184 13.48 27.50 15.46
CA GLU A 184 14.68 26.95 16.10
C GLU A 184 14.43 25.52 16.62
N GLN A 185 13.30 25.28 17.26
CA GLN A 185 12.91 23.94 17.70
C GLN A 185 12.78 22.98 16.51
N VAL A 186 12.12 23.40 15.42
CA VAL A 186 11.98 22.57 14.21
C VAL A 186 13.35 22.24 13.60
N ARG A 187 14.26 23.23 13.51
CA ARG A 187 15.65 23.03 13.06
C ARG A 187 16.35 21.97 13.91
N ASP A 188 16.30 22.10 15.23
CA ASP A 188 17.01 21.24 16.16
C ASP A 188 16.46 19.79 16.08
N ILE A 189 15.14 19.63 15.98
CA ILE A 189 14.51 18.31 15.77
C ILE A 189 14.93 17.69 14.44
N PHE A 190 14.96 18.49 13.37
CA PHE A 190 15.40 18.03 12.05
C PHE A 190 16.88 17.59 12.08
N LEU A 191 17.75 18.38 12.66
CA LEU A 191 19.17 18.04 12.85
C LEU A 191 19.34 16.78 13.68
N PHE A 192 18.56 16.64 14.76
CA PHE A 192 18.57 15.43 15.57
C PHE A 192 18.17 14.18 14.76
N CYS A 193 17.14 14.30 13.88
CA CYS A 193 16.78 13.23 12.96
C CYS A 193 17.94 12.89 12.00
N CYS A 194 18.64 13.90 11.47
CA CYS A 194 19.80 13.70 10.59
C CYS A 194 20.96 12.98 11.31
N TYR A 195 21.24 13.36 12.56
CA TYR A 195 22.35 12.78 13.34
C TYR A 195 22.05 11.36 13.86
N THR A 196 20.78 11.01 14.01
CA THR A 196 20.38 9.70 14.57
C THR A 196 19.79 8.74 13.55
N GLY A 197 19.37 9.23 12.38
CA GLY A 197 18.65 8.44 11.38
C GLY A 197 17.26 7.98 11.85
N LEU A 198 16.73 8.56 12.92
CA LEU A 198 15.38 8.29 13.40
C LEU A 198 14.34 9.02 12.56
N ALA A 199 13.21 8.37 12.34
CA ALA A 199 12.06 9.03 11.73
C ALA A 199 11.40 9.98 12.75
N TYR A 200 10.72 11.01 12.23
CA TYR A 200 9.99 11.98 13.07
C TYR A 200 9.10 11.34 14.15
N VAL A 201 8.34 10.30 13.79
CA VAL A 201 7.45 9.60 14.73
C VAL A 201 8.21 8.91 15.87
N ASP A 202 9.40 8.39 15.58
CA ASP A 202 10.25 7.75 16.57
C ASP A 202 10.84 8.79 17.51
N VAL A 203 11.32 9.94 16.97
CA VAL A 203 11.83 11.07 17.78
C VAL A 203 10.73 11.68 18.66
N HIS A 204 9.50 11.83 18.13
CA HIS A 204 8.35 12.33 18.90
C HIS A 204 8.05 11.48 20.13
N SER A 205 8.31 10.18 20.07
CA SER A 205 8.04 9.24 21.18
C SER A 205 9.24 8.94 22.06
N LEU A 206 10.41 9.60 21.83
CA LEU A 206 11.61 9.41 22.66
C LEU A 206 11.44 9.96 24.07
N THR A 207 11.94 9.19 25.03
CA THR A 207 12.03 9.53 26.45
C THR A 207 13.44 9.30 26.98
N MET A 208 13.74 9.76 28.21
CA MET A 208 15.02 9.47 28.86
C MET A 208 15.25 7.98 29.10
N LYS A 209 14.18 7.17 29.20
CA LYS A 209 14.29 5.70 29.35
C LYS A 209 14.90 5.02 28.12
N ASP A 210 14.78 5.67 26.95
CA ASP A 210 15.36 5.16 25.71
C ASP A 210 16.86 5.45 25.58
N ILE A 211 17.45 6.27 26.51
CA ILE A 211 18.87 6.61 26.55
C ILE A 211 19.60 5.68 27.50
N VAL A 212 20.59 4.98 26.99
CA VAL A 212 21.42 4.05 27.76
C VAL A 212 22.88 4.52 27.72
N LYS A 213 23.53 4.58 28.89
CA LYS A 213 24.96 4.85 28.98
C LYS A 213 25.72 3.51 28.98
N ASP A 214 26.71 3.41 28.09
CA ASP A 214 27.61 2.27 27.99
C ASP A 214 29.07 2.79 27.98
N GLY A 215 29.76 2.62 29.09
CA GLY A 215 31.04 3.26 29.36
C GLY A 215 30.89 4.80 29.33
N GLU A 216 31.66 5.45 28.44
CA GLU A 216 31.60 6.91 28.23
C GLU A 216 30.63 7.32 27.12
N LYS A 217 30.00 6.36 26.44
CA LYS A 217 29.11 6.60 25.28
C LYS A 217 27.65 6.49 25.66
N TYR A 218 26.84 7.31 25.03
CA TYR A 218 25.39 7.24 25.14
C TYR A 218 24.78 6.64 23.87
N TRP A 219 23.73 5.85 24.05
CA TRP A 219 23.04 5.15 22.99
C TRP A 219 21.53 5.34 23.11
N ILE A 220 20.85 5.46 21.98
CA ILE A 220 19.39 5.30 21.91
C ILE A 220 19.09 3.82 21.69
N LYS A 221 18.28 3.22 22.57
CA LYS A 221 17.72 1.88 22.39
C LYS A 221 16.19 2.02 22.26
N LYS A 222 15.70 1.87 21.04
CA LYS A 222 14.27 2.05 20.76
C LYS A 222 13.80 1.15 19.62
N ALA A 223 12.60 0.56 19.80
CA ALA A 223 11.92 -0.12 18.70
C ALA A 223 11.33 0.90 17.73
N ARG A 224 11.57 0.74 16.43
CA ARG A 224 10.99 1.59 15.39
C ARG A 224 9.48 1.41 15.34
N HIS A 225 8.73 2.50 15.34
CA HIS A 225 7.26 2.49 15.26
C HIS A 225 6.73 1.72 14.05
N LYS A 226 7.41 1.81 12.89
CA LYS A 226 6.92 1.20 11.64
C LYS A 226 7.13 -0.31 11.55
N THR A 227 8.22 -0.84 12.12
CA THR A 227 8.66 -2.23 11.89
C THR A 227 8.82 -3.01 13.18
N ASN A 228 8.69 -2.35 14.33
CA ASN A 228 8.98 -2.89 15.67
C ASN A 228 10.39 -3.47 15.83
N ASN A 229 11.31 -3.17 14.91
CA ASN A 229 12.69 -3.59 15.02
C ASN A 229 13.45 -2.72 16.02
N MET A 230 14.15 -3.33 16.96
CA MET A 230 14.99 -2.64 17.93
C MET A 230 16.18 -1.97 17.22
N CYS A 231 16.37 -0.69 17.46
CA CYS A 231 17.51 0.07 16.98
C CYS A 231 18.42 0.45 18.14
N HIS A 232 19.71 0.36 17.90
CA HIS A 232 20.75 0.81 18.80
C HIS A 232 21.56 1.87 18.06
N ILE A 233 21.40 3.14 18.46
CA ILE A 233 21.97 4.29 17.76
C ILE A 233 22.92 5.02 18.68
N PRO A 234 24.21 5.15 18.33
CA PRO A 234 25.17 5.92 19.14
C PRO A 234 24.80 7.41 19.08
N LEU A 235 24.83 8.07 20.22
CA LEU A 235 24.64 9.51 20.31
C LEU A 235 25.98 10.22 20.12
N ILE A 236 26.13 10.88 18.98
CA ILE A 236 27.28 11.75 18.69
C ILE A 236 27.11 13.08 19.41
N THR A 237 28.23 13.79 19.61
CA THR A 237 28.25 15.07 20.34
C THR A 237 27.19 16.09 19.89
N PRO A 238 26.97 16.34 18.58
CA PRO A 238 25.92 17.26 18.15
C PRO A 238 24.50 16.85 18.59
N ALA A 239 24.19 15.54 18.58
CA ALA A 239 22.91 15.05 19.05
C ALA A 239 22.76 15.18 20.57
N LEU A 240 23.83 14.94 21.34
CA LEU A 240 23.85 15.16 22.81
C LEU A 240 23.64 16.63 23.16
N ASN A 241 24.25 17.54 22.41
CA ASN A 241 24.09 18.98 22.63
C ASN A 241 22.62 19.40 22.46
N ILE A 242 21.91 18.86 21.49
CA ILE A 242 20.47 19.10 21.29
C ILE A 242 19.68 18.55 22.49
N ILE A 243 19.95 17.34 22.96
CA ILE A 243 19.28 16.76 24.13
C ILE A 243 19.48 17.66 25.36
N ASN A 244 20.71 18.09 25.61
CA ASN A 244 21.06 18.93 26.75
C ASN A 244 20.36 20.29 26.70
N LYS A 245 20.23 20.90 25.51
CA LYS A 245 19.53 22.16 25.30
C LYS A 245 18.06 22.06 25.78
N TYR A 246 17.42 20.92 25.60
CA TYR A 246 16.02 20.69 25.97
C TYR A 246 15.83 19.93 27.29
N SER A 247 16.84 19.92 28.18
CA SER A 247 16.79 19.21 29.46
C SER A 247 15.63 19.65 30.36
N VAL A 248 15.30 20.94 30.40
CA VAL A 248 14.16 21.48 31.18
C VAL A 248 12.82 20.97 30.62
N HIS A 249 12.67 20.97 29.31
CA HIS A 249 11.48 20.41 28.65
C HIS A 249 11.31 18.91 28.97
N ASN A 250 12.41 18.17 28.97
CA ASN A 250 12.43 16.76 29.31
C ASN A 250 11.89 16.49 30.73
N GLN A 251 12.40 17.24 31.71
CA GLN A 251 11.95 17.13 33.12
C GLN A 251 10.46 17.43 33.26
N ALA A 252 9.95 18.42 32.52
CA ALA A 252 8.56 18.85 32.61
C ALA A 252 7.57 17.89 31.93
N THR A 253 7.95 17.29 30.80
CA THR A 253 7.04 16.52 29.94
C THR A 253 7.32 15.02 29.90
N GLY A 254 8.50 14.58 30.37
CA GLY A 254 9.00 13.22 30.23
C GLY A 254 9.42 12.85 28.78
N ARG A 255 9.26 13.74 27.81
CA ARG A 255 9.70 13.56 26.41
C ARG A 255 11.10 14.11 26.24
N LEU A 256 11.92 13.42 25.43
CA LEU A 256 13.32 13.82 25.23
C LEU A 256 13.44 15.18 24.54
N LEU A 257 12.60 15.49 23.58
CA LEU A 257 12.64 16.68 22.73
C LEU A 257 11.24 17.29 22.52
N PRO A 258 11.13 18.63 22.32
CA PRO A 258 9.88 19.34 22.12
C PRO A 258 9.38 19.19 20.67
N VAL A 259 9.05 17.97 20.27
CA VAL A 259 8.61 17.68 18.90
C VAL A 259 7.19 18.18 18.69
N LEU A 260 7.03 19.13 17.78
CA LEU A 260 5.73 19.70 17.41
C LEU A 260 4.88 18.67 16.67
N SER A 261 3.56 18.75 16.79
CA SER A 261 2.65 17.90 16.01
C SER A 261 2.70 18.27 14.53
N ASN A 262 2.63 17.25 13.65
CA ASN A 262 2.35 17.51 12.24
C ASN A 262 0.91 18.03 12.12
N GLN A 263 0.78 19.26 11.70
CA GLN A 263 -0.50 19.84 11.28
C GLN A 263 -0.76 19.58 9.81
#